data_b3b6e69c194c9881523bf220e88df8c2
#
_entry.id   b3b6e69c194c9881523bf220e88df8c2
#
_cell.length_a   1.000
_cell.length_b   1.000
_cell.length_c   1.000
_cell.angle_alpha   90.00
_cell.angle_beta   90.00
_cell.angle_gamma   90.00
#
_symmetry.space_group_name_H-M   'P 1'
#
loop_
_entity.id
_entity.type
_entity.pdbx_description
1 polymer ?
#
loop_
_entity_poly.entity_id
_entity_poly.type
_entity_poly.pdbx_seq_one_letter_code
_entity_poly.pdbx_strand_id
1 'polypeptide(L)'
;MHELAITQSIVEAVTQRLPDAQVTRVCLVIGKLSGVSVPSVEFCFGPTTEGTALAGAELQVEQTGGRVRCRHCGDEFPCDDLLAVCACGSVELEVIAGQELLIRSVEVRNHV
;
A
#
# COMPACT_ATOMS: atom_id res chain seq x y z
N MET A 1 0.66 12.54 3.74
CA MET A 1 0.71 11.20 4.34
C MET A 1 2.13 10.87 4.75
N HIS A 2 2.30 10.13 5.79
CA HIS A 2 3.62 9.87 6.37
C HIS A 2 4.23 8.59 5.81
N GLU A 3 4.67 8.63 4.55
CA GLU A 3 5.19 7.45 3.86
C GLU A 3 6.43 6.85 4.52
N LEU A 4 7.28 7.68 5.10
CA LEU A 4 8.43 7.18 5.86
C LEU A 4 7.99 6.32 7.04
N ALA A 5 7.03 6.79 7.82
CA ALA A 5 6.50 6.04 8.98
C ALA A 5 5.83 4.74 8.52
N ILE A 6 5.10 4.78 7.42
CA ILE A 6 4.48 3.58 6.84
C ILE A 6 5.55 2.57 6.44
N THR A 7 6.59 3.03 5.75
CA THR A 7 7.68 2.17 5.30
C THR A 7 8.42 1.56 6.50
N GLN A 8 8.68 2.35 7.54
CA GLN A 8 9.29 1.86 8.77
C GLN A 8 8.44 0.78 9.44
N SER A 9 7.13 0.98 9.47
CA SER A 9 6.20 -0.01 10.05
C SER A 9 6.20 -1.32 9.26
N ILE A 10 6.28 -1.24 7.94
CA ILE A 10 6.36 -2.42 7.08
C ILE A 10 7.65 -3.20 7.35
N VAL A 11 8.79 -2.51 7.37
CA VAL A 11 10.08 -3.14 7.62
C VAL A 11 10.11 -3.79 9.00
N GLU A 12 9.56 -3.11 10.00
CA GLU A 12 9.49 -3.62 11.37
C GLU A 12 8.61 -4.87 11.44
N ALA A 13 7.44 -4.84 10.80
CA ALA A 13 6.53 -5.98 10.79
C ALA A 13 7.16 -7.22 10.15
N VAL A 14 7.87 -7.04 9.04
CA VAL A 14 8.56 -8.14 8.36
C VAL A 14 9.69 -8.69 9.24
N THR A 15 10.47 -7.79 9.84
CA THR A 15 11.59 -8.17 10.70
C THR A 15 11.12 -8.96 11.90
N GLN A 16 10.01 -8.56 12.52
CA GLN A 16 9.44 -9.25 13.67
C GLN A 16 8.93 -10.65 13.32
N ARG A 17 8.33 -10.79 12.12
CA ARG A 17 7.79 -12.08 11.68
C ARG A 17 8.87 -13.03 11.21
N LEU A 18 9.97 -12.52 10.69
CA LEU A 18 11.03 -13.30 10.04
C LEU A 18 12.40 -12.86 10.55
N PRO A 19 12.68 -13.02 11.85
CA PRO A 19 13.87 -12.42 12.48
C PRO A 19 15.19 -12.96 11.93
N ASP A 20 15.23 -14.20 11.45
CA ASP A 20 16.45 -14.84 10.98
C ASP A 20 16.50 -15.01 9.45
N ALA A 21 15.54 -14.40 8.74
CA ALA A 21 15.46 -14.56 7.29
C ALA A 21 16.19 -13.46 6.56
N GLN A 22 16.77 -13.80 5.42
CA GLN A 22 17.24 -12.82 4.45
C GLN A 22 16.13 -12.59 3.45
N VAL A 23 15.54 -11.41 3.48
CA VAL A 23 14.42 -11.06 2.61
C VAL A 23 14.95 -10.61 1.26
N THR A 24 14.39 -11.15 0.18
CA THR A 24 14.78 -10.80 -1.19
C THR A 24 13.74 -9.94 -1.90
N ARG A 25 12.47 -10.04 -1.50
CA ARG A 25 11.40 -9.24 -2.11
C ARG A 25 10.26 -9.03 -1.13
N VAL A 26 9.69 -7.83 -1.14
CA VAL A 26 8.46 -7.51 -0.40
C VAL A 26 7.43 -7.05 -1.42
N CYS A 27 6.24 -7.67 -1.38
CA CYS A 27 5.13 -7.31 -2.25
C CYS A 27 4.04 -6.65 -1.42
N LEU A 28 3.70 -5.41 -1.77
CA LEU A 28 2.67 -4.62 -1.10
C LEU A 28 1.46 -4.47 -1.99
N VAL A 29 0.30 -4.31 -1.36
CA VAL A 29 -0.91 -3.84 -2.03
C VAL A 29 -1.24 -2.47 -1.46
N ILE A 30 -1.30 -1.47 -2.33
CA ILE A 30 -1.64 -0.09 -1.95
C ILE A 30 -2.79 0.37 -2.85
N GLY A 31 -3.93 0.64 -2.25
CA GLY A 31 -5.09 1.09 -2.99
C GLY A 31 -4.94 2.53 -3.49
N LYS A 32 -5.54 2.81 -4.64
CA LYS A 32 -5.47 4.15 -5.25
C LYS A 32 -6.17 5.21 -4.42
N LEU A 33 -7.10 4.81 -3.56
CA LEU A 33 -7.82 5.71 -2.65
C LEU A 33 -7.26 5.67 -1.21
N SER A 34 -6.09 5.06 -1.01
CA SER A 34 -5.47 4.96 0.32
C SER A 34 -4.88 6.28 0.82
N GLY A 35 -4.62 7.21 -0.09
CA GLY A 35 -3.91 8.45 0.24
C GLY A 35 -2.40 8.28 0.37
N VAL A 36 -1.88 7.08 0.12
CA VAL A 36 -0.46 6.77 0.23
C VAL A 36 0.22 6.96 -1.13
N SER A 37 1.30 7.73 -1.14
CA SER A 37 2.08 7.94 -2.36
C SER A 37 3.02 6.77 -2.59
N VAL A 38 2.77 5.98 -3.63
CA VAL A 38 3.63 4.83 -3.98
C VAL A 38 5.06 5.27 -4.30
N PRO A 39 5.29 6.31 -5.12
CA PRO A 39 6.66 6.77 -5.36
C PRO A 39 7.41 7.15 -4.07
N SER A 40 6.72 7.72 -3.10
CA SER A 40 7.32 8.09 -1.82
C SER A 40 7.69 6.86 -1.00
N VAL A 41 6.84 5.85 -0.99
CA VAL A 41 7.15 4.57 -0.32
C VAL A 41 8.36 3.91 -0.99
N GLU A 42 8.39 3.89 -2.31
CA GLU A 42 9.51 3.33 -3.07
C GLU A 42 10.81 4.07 -2.77
N PHE A 43 10.75 5.39 -2.68
CA PHE A 43 11.91 6.21 -2.34
C PHE A 43 12.41 5.93 -0.92
N CYS A 44 11.51 5.77 0.04
CA CYS A 44 11.87 5.52 1.43
C CYS A 44 12.37 4.10 1.70
N PHE A 45 12.05 3.17 0.84
CA PHE A 45 12.31 1.74 1.10
C PHE A 45 13.81 1.44 1.22
N GLY A 46 14.62 1.94 0.30
CA GLY A 46 16.06 1.71 0.31
C GLY A 46 16.70 2.15 1.62
N PRO A 47 16.62 3.44 1.98
CA PRO A 47 17.21 3.92 3.24
C PRO A 47 16.67 3.22 4.49
N THR A 48 15.37 2.91 4.51
CA THR A 48 14.74 2.30 5.68
C THR A 48 15.20 0.86 5.91
N THR A 49 15.55 0.14 4.84
CA THR A 49 15.97 -1.27 4.93
C THR A 49 17.45 -1.43 5.22
N GLU A 50 18.25 -0.39 5.13
CA GLU A 50 19.68 -0.47 5.40
C GLU A 50 19.95 -0.98 6.81
N GLY A 51 20.87 -1.94 6.93
CA GLY A 51 21.20 -2.54 8.22
C GLY A 51 20.19 -3.54 8.74
N THR A 52 19.20 -3.90 7.95
CA THR A 52 18.17 -4.88 8.32
C THR A 52 18.24 -6.12 7.42
N ALA A 53 17.45 -7.14 7.76
CA ALA A 53 17.33 -8.35 6.94
C ALA A 53 16.69 -8.08 5.57
N LEU A 54 16.17 -6.88 5.35
CA LEU A 54 15.56 -6.46 4.09
C LEU A 54 16.53 -5.65 3.22
N ALA A 55 17.76 -5.45 3.64
CA ALA A 55 18.74 -4.68 2.86
C ALA A 55 18.92 -5.32 1.48
N GLY A 56 18.82 -4.51 0.42
CA GLY A 56 18.90 -4.98 -0.95
C GLY A 56 17.67 -5.68 -1.49
N ALA A 57 16.62 -5.82 -0.68
CA ALA A 57 15.37 -6.45 -1.12
C ALA A 57 14.67 -5.59 -2.19
N GLU A 58 14.00 -6.28 -3.10
CA GLU A 58 13.16 -5.63 -4.11
C GLU A 58 11.79 -5.31 -3.52
N LEU A 59 11.27 -4.14 -3.83
CA LEU A 59 9.91 -3.77 -3.47
C LEU A 59 9.03 -3.83 -4.71
N GLN A 60 7.93 -4.58 -4.61
CA GLN A 60 6.90 -4.59 -5.64
C GLN A 60 5.61 -4.06 -5.05
N VAL A 61 4.95 -3.17 -5.76
CA VAL A 61 3.69 -2.59 -5.32
C VAL A 61 2.61 -2.88 -6.35
N GLU A 62 1.54 -3.52 -5.89
CA GLU A 62 0.31 -3.68 -6.66
C GLU A 62 -0.67 -2.59 -6.21
N GLN A 63 -1.18 -1.81 -7.16
CA GLN A 63 -2.20 -0.82 -6.86
C GLN A 63 -3.56 -1.37 -7.23
N THR A 64 -4.51 -1.29 -6.29
CA THR A 64 -5.90 -1.69 -6.52
C THR A 64 -6.75 -0.48 -6.85
N GLY A 65 -7.68 -0.64 -7.77
CA GLY A 65 -8.60 0.40 -8.16
C GLY A 65 -9.59 0.74 -7.06
N GLY A 66 -10.04 1.98 -7.04
CA GLY A 66 -11.04 2.44 -6.10
C GLY A 66 -12.46 2.19 -6.58
N ARG A 67 -13.37 2.09 -5.62
CA ARG A 67 -14.80 2.01 -5.88
C ARG A 67 -15.53 2.77 -4.79
N VAL A 68 -16.53 3.55 -5.18
CA VAL A 68 -17.27 4.39 -4.25
C VAL A 68 -18.77 4.20 -4.45
N ARG A 69 -19.52 4.53 -3.41
CA ARG A 69 -20.98 4.56 -3.44
C ARG A 69 -21.45 5.96 -3.10
N CYS A 70 -22.36 6.51 -3.89
CA CYS A 70 -22.98 7.80 -3.58
C CYS A 70 -23.96 7.64 -2.41
N ARG A 71 -23.76 8.42 -1.37
CA ARG A 71 -24.66 8.39 -0.20
C ARG A 71 -26.02 9.02 -0.49
N HIS A 72 -26.13 9.80 -1.57
CA HIS A 72 -27.35 10.48 -1.95
C HIS A 72 -28.24 9.61 -2.83
N CYS A 73 -27.70 9.06 -3.94
CA CYS A 73 -28.49 8.30 -4.91
C CYS A 73 -28.25 6.79 -4.85
N GLY A 74 -27.24 6.32 -4.14
CA GLY A 74 -26.93 4.91 -3.98
C GLY A 74 -26.12 4.29 -5.12
N ASP A 75 -25.79 5.05 -6.14
CA ASP A 75 -24.98 4.55 -7.27
C ASP A 75 -23.58 4.18 -6.82
N GLU A 76 -23.08 3.06 -7.36
CA GLU A 76 -21.69 2.62 -7.15
C GLU A 76 -20.94 2.73 -8.47
N PHE A 77 -19.73 3.24 -8.42
CA PHE A 77 -18.93 3.38 -9.62
C PHE A 77 -17.43 3.30 -9.30
N PRO A 78 -16.59 2.91 -10.29
CA PRO A 78 -15.15 2.92 -10.11
C PRO A 78 -14.65 4.36 -9.99
N CYS A 79 -13.68 4.55 -9.09
CA CYS A 79 -13.13 5.87 -8.86
C CYS A 79 -11.71 5.74 -8.30
N ASP A 80 -10.74 6.38 -8.96
CA ASP A 80 -9.36 6.37 -8.50
C ASP A 80 -8.91 7.71 -7.92
N ASP A 81 -9.87 8.62 -7.73
CA ASP A 81 -9.60 9.98 -7.27
C ASP A 81 -10.55 10.33 -6.11
N LEU A 82 -9.98 10.82 -5.01
CA LEU A 82 -10.76 11.24 -3.84
C LEU A 82 -11.61 12.50 -4.11
N LEU A 83 -11.39 13.19 -5.22
CA LEU A 83 -12.14 14.40 -5.58
C LEU A 83 -13.29 14.14 -6.56
N ALA A 84 -13.75 12.88 -6.64
CA ALA A 84 -14.81 12.50 -7.57
C ALA A 84 -16.17 13.09 -7.19
N VAL A 85 -17.00 13.24 -8.21
CA VAL A 85 -18.39 13.72 -8.06
C VAL A 85 -19.29 12.70 -8.74
N CYS A 86 -20.38 12.33 -8.05
CA CYS A 86 -21.37 11.44 -8.62
C CYS A 86 -22.09 12.10 -9.80
N ALA A 87 -22.58 11.31 -10.74
CA ALA A 87 -23.38 11.82 -11.86
C ALA A 87 -24.63 12.58 -11.37
N CYS A 88 -25.14 12.29 -10.18
CA CYS A 88 -26.25 13.05 -9.58
C CYS A 88 -25.85 14.41 -9.02
N GLY A 89 -24.56 14.73 -9.03
CA GLY A 89 -24.01 16.00 -8.54
C GLY A 89 -23.55 15.99 -7.10
N SER A 90 -23.77 14.89 -6.37
CA SER A 90 -23.34 14.80 -4.96
C SER A 90 -21.84 14.52 -4.86
N VAL A 91 -21.22 15.09 -3.83
CA VAL A 91 -19.82 14.80 -3.46
C VAL A 91 -19.74 13.91 -2.22
N GLU A 92 -20.89 13.52 -1.68
CA GLU A 92 -20.95 12.67 -0.48
C GLU A 92 -20.80 11.22 -0.89
N LEU A 93 -19.54 10.78 -1.01
CA LEU A 93 -19.19 9.44 -1.48
C LEU A 93 -18.61 8.61 -0.35
N GLU A 94 -19.00 7.34 -0.31
CA GLU A 94 -18.44 6.35 0.61
C GLU A 94 -17.47 5.46 -0.17
N VAL A 95 -16.24 5.34 0.32
CA VAL A 95 -15.27 4.46 -0.31
C VAL A 95 -15.57 3.01 0.10
N ILE A 96 -15.76 2.14 -0.88
CA ILE A 96 -16.04 0.73 -0.64
C ILE A 96 -14.91 -0.18 -1.07
N ALA A 97 -13.94 0.31 -1.84
CA ALA A 97 -12.72 -0.42 -2.20
C ALA A 97 -11.63 0.58 -2.61
N GLY A 98 -10.37 0.15 -2.51
CA GLY A 98 -9.24 0.97 -2.96
C GLY A 98 -8.47 1.66 -1.85
N GLN A 99 -8.73 1.33 -0.58
CA GLN A 99 -8.00 1.90 0.56
C GLN A 99 -7.03 0.90 1.17
N GLU A 100 -6.76 -0.21 0.51
CA GLU A 100 -5.90 -1.25 1.02
C GLU A 100 -4.47 -0.74 1.23
N LEU A 101 -3.86 -1.18 2.33
CA LEU A 101 -2.45 -0.99 2.60
C LEU A 101 -2.01 -2.23 3.37
N LEU A 102 -1.44 -3.19 2.67
CA LEU A 102 -1.09 -4.47 3.27
C LEU A 102 0.14 -5.08 2.61
N ILE A 103 0.79 -5.96 3.36
CA ILE A 103 1.87 -6.80 2.86
C ILE A 103 1.24 -8.05 2.28
N ARG A 104 1.35 -8.23 0.97
CA ARG A 104 0.79 -9.38 0.29
C ARG A 104 1.64 -10.62 0.47
N SER A 105 2.95 -10.46 0.31
CA SER A 105 3.89 -11.57 0.43
C SER A 105 5.30 -11.06 0.66
N VAL A 106 6.13 -11.94 1.19
CA VAL A 106 7.55 -11.70 1.40
C VAL A 106 8.30 -12.91 0.88
N GLU A 107 9.29 -12.68 0.02
CA GLU A 107 10.13 -13.75 -0.47
C GLU A 107 11.46 -13.73 0.27
N VAL A 108 11.92 -14.88 0.68
CA VAL A 108 13.14 -15.03 1.46
C VAL A 108 14.12 -15.92 0.71
N ARG A 109 15.40 -15.73 0.99
CA ARG A 109 16.45 -16.61 0.45
C ARG A 109 16.46 -17.91 1.24
N ASN A 110 16.38 -19.02 0.52
CA ASN A 110 16.52 -20.33 1.13
C ASN A 110 17.98 -20.62 1.42
N HIS A 111 18.23 -21.05 2.66
CA HIS A 111 19.50 -21.61 3.04
C HIS A 111 19.43 -23.13 2.86
N VAL A 112 20.26 -23.62 2.00
CA VAL A 112 20.35 -25.07 1.77
C VAL A 112 21.52 -25.63 2.57
#